data_198d41c24f3ecf8f28ebdc3a9f042b25
#
_entry.id   198d41c24f3ecf8f28ebdc3a9f042b25
#
_cell.length_a   1.000
_cell.length_b   1.000
_cell.length_c   1.000
_cell.angle_alpha   90.00
_cell.angle_beta   90.00
_cell.angle_gamma   90.00
#
_symmetry.space_group_name_H-M   'P 1'
#
loop_
_entity.id
_entity.type
_entity.pdbx_description
1 polymer ?
#
loop_
_entity_poly.entity_id
_entity_poly.type
_entity_poly.pdbx_seq_one_letter_code
_entity_poly.pdbx_strand_id
1 'polypeptide(L)'
;MHHVWIGIKDEVPSVFGKLHIKLVKVVDEMTFAVGEIISYLDMCAAEGTQLQRGMNFRLKSGRTVVLMSRRSNALYTDAISSDGKVITYEGHDATSGEADIPKMVDQPSNTFKGTLTQNGLFYEAAMETKSSRRPPELVQVYEKLFPGTWVFNGAFHLMNAYQEHDGNRNVFKFVLQLSEKTSGDKEISPDPERPTDRVIPSDVKREVWKRDGGKCVLCGKTDNLHFDHDLPYSLGGTSILVENIQLLCAFHNLSKSNRIQ
;
A
#
# COMPACT_ATOMS: atom_id res chain seq x y z
N MET A 1 -82.53 22.52 -1.12
CA MET A 1 -81.49 22.67 -0.14
C MET A 1 -80.16 22.35 -0.84
N HIS A 2 -79.46 23.43 -1.26
CA HIS A 2 -78.18 23.31 -1.96
C HIS A 2 -77.08 23.73 -0.97
N HIS A 3 -76.18 22.82 -0.67
CA HIS A 3 -74.97 23.13 0.07
C HIS A 3 -73.86 23.51 -0.89
N VAL A 4 -73.44 24.78 -0.85
CA VAL A 4 -72.28 25.32 -1.55
C VAL A 4 -71.06 25.02 -0.74
N TRP A 5 -70.05 24.31 -1.31
CA TRP A 5 -68.74 24.18 -0.77
C TRP A 5 -67.84 25.22 -1.37
N ILE A 6 -67.32 26.11 -0.50
CA ILE A 6 -66.29 27.10 -0.87
C ILE A 6 -64.94 26.44 -0.64
N GLY A 7 -64.20 26.21 -1.77
CA GLY A 7 -62.85 25.74 -1.70
C GLY A 7 -61.87 26.88 -1.41
N ILE A 8 -61.17 26.77 -0.30
CA ILE A 8 -60.02 27.62 -0.01
C ILE A 8 -58.79 26.92 -0.63
N LYS A 9 -58.14 27.56 -1.61
CA LYS A 9 -56.82 27.17 -2.13
C LYS A 9 -55.76 27.84 -1.28
N ASP A 10 -55.15 27.11 -0.39
CA ASP A 10 -53.92 27.54 0.27
C ASP A 10 -52.75 27.13 -0.65
N GLU A 11 -52.13 28.12 -1.29
CA GLU A 11 -50.86 27.98 -1.97
C GLU A 11 -49.75 27.91 -0.91
N VAL A 12 -49.12 26.74 -0.76
CA VAL A 12 -47.90 26.55 0.02
C VAL A 12 -46.73 26.87 -0.89
N PRO A 13 -45.84 27.83 -0.55
CA PRO A 13 -44.67 28.13 -1.36
C PRO A 13 -43.67 26.97 -1.25
N SER A 14 -43.39 26.32 -2.36
CA SER A 14 -42.33 25.31 -2.52
C SER A 14 -40.96 25.95 -2.41
N VAL A 15 -40.39 25.95 -1.20
CA VAL A 15 -38.96 26.22 -0.98
C VAL A 15 -38.21 24.88 -0.92
N PHE A 16 -38.13 24.17 -2.01
CA PHE A 16 -37.16 23.11 -2.17
C PHE A 16 -36.01 23.65 -2.99
N GLY A 17 -35.05 24.30 -2.31
CA GLY A 17 -33.71 24.50 -2.83
C GLY A 17 -33.13 23.15 -3.18
N LYS A 18 -32.71 22.98 -4.46
CA LYS A 18 -31.98 21.81 -4.93
C LYS A 18 -30.69 21.68 -4.12
N LEU A 19 -30.74 20.88 -3.05
CA LEU A 19 -29.56 20.42 -2.35
C LEU A 19 -28.84 19.47 -3.31
N HIS A 20 -27.84 19.98 -4.04
CA HIS A 20 -26.88 19.15 -4.74
C HIS A 20 -26.04 18.43 -3.67
N ILE A 21 -26.52 17.31 -3.20
CA ILE A 21 -25.70 16.37 -2.46
C ILE A 21 -24.68 15.86 -3.48
N LYS A 22 -23.50 16.48 -3.50
CA LYS A 22 -22.31 15.87 -4.09
C LYS A 22 -22.11 14.56 -3.31
N LEU A 23 -22.51 13.45 -3.90
CA LEU A 23 -22.04 12.14 -3.45
C LEU A 23 -20.51 12.19 -3.57
N VAL A 24 -19.85 12.53 -2.47
CA VAL A 24 -18.44 12.20 -2.29
C VAL A 24 -18.43 10.68 -2.31
N LYS A 25 -17.97 10.08 -3.42
CA LYS A 25 -17.62 8.67 -3.44
C LYS A 25 -16.66 8.48 -2.27
N VAL A 26 -17.14 7.86 -1.21
CA VAL A 26 -16.27 7.28 -0.19
C VAL A 26 -15.36 6.34 -0.97
N VAL A 27 -14.10 6.69 -1.06
CA VAL A 27 -13.07 5.86 -1.68
C VAL A 27 -13.06 4.59 -0.84
N ASP A 28 -13.46 3.50 -1.44
CA ASP A 28 -13.60 2.20 -0.79
C ASP A 28 -12.30 1.86 -0.07
N GLU A 29 -12.42 1.59 1.22
CA GLU A 29 -11.29 1.30 2.10
C GLU A 29 -10.59 0.05 1.61
N MET A 30 -9.28 0.06 1.69
CA MET A 30 -8.29 -0.94 1.28
C MET A 30 -8.85 -2.31 0.91
N THR A 31 -8.67 -2.67 -0.34
CA THR A 31 -9.18 -3.92 -0.91
C THR A 31 -8.45 -5.17 -0.39
N PHE A 32 -7.21 -5.02 0.15
CA PHE A 32 -6.36 -6.14 0.57
C PHE A 32 -5.92 -6.03 2.03
N ALA A 33 -5.81 -7.17 2.69
CA ALA A 33 -5.20 -7.27 4.01
C ALA A 33 -3.67 -7.30 3.92
N VAL A 34 -2.97 -6.81 4.94
CA VAL A 34 -1.50 -6.91 5.02
C VAL A 34 -1.09 -8.37 4.99
N GLY A 35 -0.08 -8.71 4.18
CA GLY A 35 0.37 -10.08 3.96
C GLY A 35 -0.45 -10.87 2.93
N GLU A 36 -1.53 -10.31 2.41
CA GLU A 36 -2.33 -10.95 1.37
C GLU A 36 -1.54 -11.11 0.06
N ILE A 37 -1.65 -12.31 -0.50
CA ILE A 37 -1.00 -12.67 -1.76
C ILE A 37 -1.99 -12.48 -2.89
N ILE A 38 -1.61 -11.67 -3.85
CA ILE A 38 -2.49 -11.21 -4.92
C ILE A 38 -1.85 -11.40 -6.30
N SER A 39 -2.69 -11.50 -7.33
CA SER A 39 -2.25 -11.45 -8.70
C SER A 39 -1.99 -10.00 -9.16
N TYR A 40 -1.21 -9.84 -10.21
CA TYR A 40 -1.03 -8.52 -10.85
C TYR A 40 -2.35 -7.92 -11.33
N LEU A 41 -3.27 -8.75 -11.82
CA LEU A 41 -4.57 -8.29 -12.34
C LEU A 41 -5.46 -7.78 -11.20
N ASP A 42 -5.51 -8.49 -10.08
CA ASP A 42 -6.30 -8.06 -8.91
C ASP A 42 -5.75 -6.74 -8.34
N MET A 43 -4.42 -6.62 -8.26
CA MET A 43 -3.76 -5.38 -7.86
C MET A 43 -4.15 -4.21 -8.78
N CYS A 44 -4.08 -4.39 -10.10
CA CYS A 44 -4.46 -3.36 -11.06
C CYS A 44 -5.95 -3.02 -11.01
N ALA A 45 -6.81 -4.00 -10.77
CA ALA A 45 -8.24 -3.79 -10.60
C ALA A 45 -8.56 -2.96 -9.35
N ALA A 46 -7.91 -3.27 -8.22
CA ALA A 46 -8.07 -2.53 -6.98
C ALA A 46 -7.58 -1.07 -7.09
N GLU A 47 -6.48 -0.84 -7.80
CA GLU A 47 -5.94 0.51 -8.01
C GLU A 47 -6.60 1.27 -9.17
N GLY A 48 -7.49 0.61 -9.92
CA GLY A 48 -8.24 1.20 -11.04
C GLY A 48 -7.38 1.58 -12.24
N THR A 49 -6.16 1.00 -12.37
CA THR A 49 -5.24 1.28 -13.45
C THR A 49 -4.19 0.17 -13.62
N GLN A 50 -3.58 0.11 -14.80
CA GLN A 50 -2.42 -0.76 -15.01
C GLN A 50 -1.16 -0.14 -14.39
N LEU A 51 -0.55 -0.84 -13.44
CA LEU A 51 0.64 -0.41 -12.72
C LEU A 51 1.89 -0.89 -13.45
N GLN A 52 2.33 -0.16 -14.46
CA GLN A 52 3.50 -0.52 -15.27
C GLN A 52 4.84 -0.06 -14.67
N ARG A 53 4.80 0.91 -13.75
CA ARG A 53 5.99 1.55 -13.15
C ARG A 53 6.08 1.23 -11.68
N GLY A 54 7.31 1.22 -11.14
CA GLY A 54 7.55 1.03 -9.71
C GLY A 54 6.96 2.13 -8.82
N MET A 55 6.91 3.37 -9.30
CA MET A 55 6.38 4.53 -8.58
C MET A 55 5.19 5.13 -9.31
N ASN A 56 4.12 5.40 -8.57
CA ASN A 56 2.87 5.93 -9.10
C ASN A 56 2.29 6.94 -8.11
N PHE A 57 2.65 8.22 -8.28
CA PHE A 57 2.19 9.30 -7.42
C PHE A 57 0.78 9.72 -7.79
N ARG A 58 -0.15 9.65 -6.84
CA ARG A 58 -1.55 10.08 -6.97
C ARG A 58 -2.19 9.66 -8.28
N LEU A 59 -2.48 8.39 -8.37
CA LEU A 59 -3.27 7.82 -9.45
C LEU A 59 -4.61 8.56 -9.62
N LYS A 60 -5.36 8.27 -10.67
CA LYS A 60 -6.71 8.82 -10.85
C LYS A 60 -7.66 8.52 -9.68
N SER A 61 -7.41 7.45 -8.96
CA SER A 61 -8.07 7.10 -7.70
C SER A 61 -7.70 8.03 -6.53
N GLY A 62 -6.67 8.85 -6.67
CA GLY A 62 -6.07 9.66 -5.61
C GLY A 62 -5.03 8.89 -4.77
N ARG A 63 -4.87 7.58 -4.96
CA ARG A 63 -3.90 6.75 -4.22
C ARG A 63 -2.49 6.88 -4.78
N THR A 64 -1.51 6.86 -3.89
CA THR A 64 -0.08 6.77 -4.23
C THR A 64 0.38 5.34 -4.00
N VAL A 65 1.07 4.76 -4.99
CA VAL A 65 1.41 3.33 -5.01
C VAL A 65 2.88 3.11 -5.33
N VAL A 66 3.53 2.20 -4.62
CA VAL A 66 4.90 1.74 -4.88
C VAL A 66 4.91 0.23 -5.10
N LEU A 67 5.60 -0.19 -6.15
CA LEU A 67 5.87 -1.59 -6.48
C LEU A 67 7.33 -1.90 -6.20
N MET A 68 7.62 -2.59 -5.09
CA MET A 68 8.98 -2.94 -4.71
C MET A 68 9.36 -4.36 -5.09
N SER A 69 10.67 -4.65 -5.14
CA SER A 69 11.20 -5.99 -5.36
C SER A 69 12.56 -6.14 -4.69
N ARG A 70 12.68 -7.13 -3.80
CA ARG A 70 13.93 -7.48 -3.11
C ARG A 70 14.53 -8.80 -3.59
N ARG A 71 14.28 -9.17 -4.83
CA ARG A 71 14.90 -10.37 -5.43
C ARG A 71 16.38 -10.11 -5.69
N SER A 72 17.18 -11.19 -5.73
CA SER A 72 18.63 -11.11 -5.97
C SER A 72 19.02 -10.39 -7.27
N ASN A 73 18.11 -10.37 -8.26
CA ASN A 73 18.27 -9.68 -9.53
C ASN A 73 17.38 -8.44 -9.65
N ALA A 74 16.97 -7.83 -8.54
CA ALA A 74 16.20 -6.58 -8.56
C ALA A 74 17.05 -5.46 -9.17
N LEU A 75 16.38 -4.59 -9.93
CA LEU A 75 17.03 -3.45 -10.59
C LEU A 75 17.44 -2.34 -9.61
N TYR A 76 16.78 -2.30 -8.45
CA TYR A 76 16.88 -1.26 -7.43
C TYR A 76 17.17 -1.89 -6.07
N THR A 77 17.79 -1.10 -5.18
CA THR A 77 18.17 -1.53 -3.84
C THR A 77 17.13 -1.05 -2.82
N ASP A 78 16.00 -1.76 -2.79
CA ASP A 78 14.97 -1.54 -1.76
C ASP A 78 15.37 -2.27 -0.47
N ALA A 79 15.11 -1.66 0.68
CA ALA A 79 15.39 -2.23 1.98
C ALA A 79 14.16 -2.15 2.89
N ILE A 80 14.04 -3.14 3.78
CA ILE A 80 13.06 -3.14 4.88
C ILE A 80 13.86 -3.25 6.17
N SER A 81 13.53 -2.42 7.16
CA SER A 81 14.15 -2.47 8.49
C SER A 81 13.88 -3.83 9.17
N SER A 82 14.74 -4.23 10.09
CA SER A 82 14.63 -5.51 10.80
C SER A 82 13.32 -5.66 11.58
N ASP A 83 12.72 -4.55 12.01
CA ASP A 83 11.42 -4.53 12.68
C ASP A 83 10.22 -4.46 11.71
N GLY A 84 10.47 -4.41 10.39
CA GLY A 84 9.43 -4.36 9.36
C GLY A 84 8.64 -3.05 9.29
N LYS A 85 9.06 -2.01 10.02
CA LYS A 85 8.29 -0.76 10.12
C LYS A 85 8.72 0.31 9.13
N VAL A 86 9.93 0.22 8.60
CA VAL A 86 10.50 1.22 7.70
C VAL A 86 10.94 0.56 6.40
N ILE A 87 10.53 1.15 5.29
CA ILE A 87 11.01 0.81 3.96
C ILE A 87 11.86 1.95 3.44
N THR A 88 13.05 1.65 2.96
CA THR A 88 13.86 2.56 2.14
C THR A 88 13.73 2.12 0.69
N TYR A 89 12.98 2.88 -0.08
CA TYR A 89 12.68 2.60 -1.48
C TYR A 89 13.61 3.41 -2.38
N GLU A 90 14.21 2.77 -3.40
CA GLU A 90 15.05 3.44 -4.38
C GLU A 90 14.22 4.00 -5.54
N GLY A 91 14.50 5.22 -5.94
CA GLY A 91 13.88 5.89 -7.07
C GLY A 91 14.13 5.18 -8.41
N HIS A 92 13.47 5.63 -9.45
CA HIS A 92 13.62 5.06 -10.77
C HIS A 92 14.65 5.80 -11.64
N ASP A 93 15.19 5.08 -12.59
CA ASP A 93 16.21 5.59 -13.52
C ASP A 93 15.60 6.53 -14.58
N ALA A 94 16.47 7.26 -15.25
CA ALA A 94 16.15 7.94 -16.50
C ALA A 94 15.59 6.94 -17.51
N THR A 95 14.72 7.40 -18.41
CA THR A 95 14.20 6.55 -19.47
C THR A 95 15.28 6.33 -20.56
N SER A 96 15.15 5.27 -21.35
CA SER A 96 16.04 5.02 -22.48
C SER A 96 16.04 6.10 -23.56
N GLY A 97 15.04 6.99 -23.55
CA GLY A 97 15.00 8.19 -24.40
C GLY A 97 15.75 9.39 -23.81
N GLU A 98 16.12 9.34 -22.51
CA GLU A 98 16.82 10.41 -21.80
C GLU A 98 18.29 10.08 -21.56
N ALA A 99 18.68 8.82 -21.56
CA ALA A 99 20.06 8.38 -21.41
C ALA A 99 20.32 7.05 -22.15
N ASP A 100 21.47 6.95 -22.81
CA ASP A 100 21.88 5.71 -23.50
C ASP A 100 22.08 4.54 -22.51
N ILE A 101 22.63 4.85 -21.35
CA ILE A 101 22.83 3.90 -20.24
C ILE A 101 22.23 4.49 -18.97
N PRO A 102 20.93 4.23 -18.68
CA PRO A 102 20.23 4.84 -17.53
C PRO A 102 20.89 4.60 -16.17
N LYS A 103 21.63 3.49 -16.01
CA LYS A 103 22.36 3.15 -14.78
C LYS A 103 23.68 3.93 -14.58
N MET A 104 24.09 4.74 -15.54
CA MET A 104 25.32 5.53 -15.48
C MET A 104 25.07 7.03 -15.29
N VAL A 105 23.81 7.44 -15.21
CA VAL A 105 23.42 8.85 -14.98
C VAL A 105 22.59 8.96 -13.72
N ASP A 106 22.65 10.14 -13.10
CA ASP A 106 21.85 10.46 -11.92
C ASP A 106 20.36 10.23 -12.18
N GLN A 107 19.65 9.74 -11.18
CA GLN A 107 18.20 9.61 -11.27
C GLN A 107 17.57 11.01 -11.38
N PRO A 108 16.71 11.25 -12.39
CA PRO A 108 16.21 12.61 -12.64
C PRO A 108 15.05 12.97 -11.71
N SER A 109 15.07 14.19 -11.17
CA SER A 109 13.90 14.81 -10.52
C SER A 109 12.93 15.42 -11.53
N ASN A 110 13.44 15.84 -12.67
CA ASN A 110 12.68 16.47 -13.75
C ASN A 110 12.96 15.79 -15.07
N THR A 111 11.96 15.78 -15.95
CA THR A 111 12.15 15.44 -17.35
C THR A 111 12.94 16.55 -18.05
N PHE A 112 13.47 16.29 -19.24
CA PHE A 112 14.14 17.32 -20.05
C PHE A 112 13.20 18.48 -20.44
N LYS A 113 11.86 18.31 -20.34
CA LYS A 113 10.85 19.38 -20.54
C LYS A 113 10.59 20.21 -19.27
N GLY A 114 11.29 19.92 -18.16
CA GLY A 114 11.15 20.64 -16.89
C GLY A 114 9.97 20.19 -16.03
N THR A 115 9.18 19.19 -16.44
CA THR A 115 8.11 18.63 -15.59
C THR A 115 8.71 17.62 -14.61
N LEU A 116 8.13 17.52 -13.40
CA LEU A 116 8.56 16.55 -12.41
C LEU A 116 8.41 15.12 -12.91
N THR A 117 9.42 14.30 -12.65
CA THR A 117 9.33 12.85 -12.75
C THR A 117 8.61 12.29 -11.52
N GLN A 118 8.41 10.97 -11.46
CA GLN A 118 7.91 10.34 -10.23
C GLN A 118 8.86 10.58 -9.06
N ASN A 119 10.20 10.52 -9.28
CA ASN A 119 11.18 10.87 -8.24
C ASN A 119 10.95 12.29 -7.71
N GLY A 120 10.77 13.27 -8.61
CA GLY A 120 10.52 14.65 -8.21
C GLY A 120 9.25 14.83 -7.41
N LEU A 121 8.13 14.20 -7.85
CA LEU A 121 6.84 14.26 -7.15
C LEU A 121 6.92 13.69 -5.73
N PHE A 122 7.52 12.51 -5.58
CA PHE A 122 7.73 11.89 -4.26
C PHE A 122 8.68 12.72 -3.39
N TYR A 123 9.75 13.28 -3.98
CA TYR A 123 10.71 14.09 -3.26
C TYR A 123 10.07 15.38 -2.72
N GLU A 124 9.33 16.12 -3.54
CA GLU A 124 8.62 17.32 -3.09
C GLU A 124 7.62 17.00 -1.99
N ALA A 125 6.82 15.94 -2.14
CA ALA A 125 5.87 15.52 -1.10
C ALA A 125 6.58 15.20 0.23
N ALA A 126 7.72 14.50 0.19
CA ALA A 126 8.50 14.20 1.38
C ALA A 126 9.08 15.47 2.03
N MET A 127 9.55 16.45 1.23
CA MET A 127 10.08 17.71 1.75
C MET A 127 8.98 18.60 2.35
N GLU A 128 7.79 18.59 1.77
CA GLU A 128 6.61 19.25 2.34
C GLU A 128 6.22 18.64 3.68
N THR A 129 6.24 17.31 3.81
CA THR A 129 6.03 16.59 5.08
C THR A 129 7.08 17.00 6.11
N LYS A 130 8.36 16.93 5.75
CA LYS A 130 9.48 17.27 6.65
C LYS A 130 9.42 18.71 7.15
N SER A 131 8.94 19.64 6.34
CA SER A 131 8.76 21.05 6.72
C SER A 131 7.40 21.31 7.40
N SER A 132 6.64 20.30 7.74
CA SER A 132 5.30 20.39 8.36
C SER A 132 4.28 21.23 7.55
N ARG A 133 4.53 21.41 6.26
CA ARG A 133 3.60 22.13 5.36
C ARG A 133 2.43 21.26 4.94
N ARG A 134 2.57 19.95 5.10
CA ARG A 134 1.59 18.97 4.63
C ARG A 134 1.65 17.70 5.47
N PRO A 135 0.52 17.01 5.70
CA PRO A 135 0.55 15.67 6.28
C PRO A 135 1.30 14.71 5.35
N PRO A 136 1.91 13.64 5.90
CA PRO A 136 2.59 12.65 5.10
C PRO A 136 1.70 12.06 4.01
N GLU A 137 2.25 11.87 2.81
CA GLU A 137 1.58 11.15 1.73
C GLU A 137 1.44 9.68 2.12
N LEU A 138 0.21 9.14 1.99
CA LEU A 138 -0.05 7.72 2.26
C LEU A 138 0.24 6.90 1.01
N VAL A 139 1.13 5.92 1.12
CA VAL A 139 1.66 5.12 0.02
C VAL A 139 1.27 3.66 0.21
N GLN A 140 0.54 3.08 -0.74
CA GLN A 140 0.26 1.65 -0.79
C GLN A 140 1.50 0.91 -1.30
N VAL A 141 1.95 -0.12 -0.58
CA VAL A 141 3.18 -0.85 -0.93
C VAL A 141 2.86 -2.28 -1.32
N TYR A 142 3.20 -2.62 -2.54
CA TYR A 142 3.13 -3.99 -3.07
C TYR A 142 4.54 -4.52 -3.34
N GLU A 143 4.78 -5.75 -2.95
CA GLU A 143 6.07 -6.42 -3.14
C GLU A 143 5.95 -7.59 -4.11
N LYS A 144 6.81 -7.62 -5.11
CA LYS A 144 6.93 -8.73 -6.05
C LYS A 144 7.78 -9.84 -5.45
N LEU A 145 7.19 -10.98 -5.10
CA LEU A 145 7.92 -12.15 -4.61
C LEU A 145 8.43 -13.03 -5.74
N PHE A 146 7.55 -13.36 -6.71
CA PHE A 146 7.82 -14.21 -7.87
C PHE A 146 7.15 -13.62 -9.11
N PRO A 147 7.46 -14.09 -10.33
CA PRO A 147 6.71 -13.73 -11.51
C PRO A 147 5.19 -13.98 -11.30
N GLY A 148 4.39 -12.93 -11.49
CA GLY A 148 2.93 -12.99 -11.29
C GLY A 148 2.44 -12.95 -9.85
N THR A 149 3.30 -13.11 -8.85
CA THR A 149 2.91 -13.19 -7.43
C THR A 149 3.35 -11.94 -6.67
N TRP A 150 2.39 -11.24 -6.10
CA TRP A 150 2.58 -10.02 -5.34
C TRP A 150 2.06 -10.19 -3.91
N VAL A 151 2.56 -9.39 -2.99
CA VAL A 151 2.06 -9.30 -1.61
C VAL A 151 1.77 -7.85 -1.30
N PHE A 152 0.63 -7.60 -0.69
CA PHE A 152 0.33 -6.29 -0.14
C PHE A 152 1.02 -6.12 1.22
N ASN A 153 1.97 -5.19 1.29
CA ASN A 153 2.73 -4.92 2.52
C ASN A 153 2.07 -3.87 3.42
N GLY A 154 0.95 -3.30 3.00
CA GLY A 154 0.21 -2.29 3.76
C GLY A 154 0.40 -0.87 3.24
N ALA A 155 -0.13 0.07 4.00
CA ALA A 155 -0.01 1.50 3.76
C ALA A 155 1.11 2.11 4.63
N PHE A 156 1.89 2.99 4.03
CA PHE A 156 3.04 3.64 4.66
C PHE A 156 2.94 5.15 4.50
N HIS A 157 3.46 5.89 5.46
CA HIS A 157 3.65 7.32 5.37
C HIS A 157 5.01 7.66 4.73
N LEU A 158 5.02 8.48 3.69
CA LEU A 158 6.25 9.03 3.11
C LEU A 158 6.80 10.12 4.04
N MET A 159 7.82 9.76 4.82
CA MET A 159 8.36 10.62 5.90
C MET A 159 9.54 11.46 5.48
N ASN A 160 10.38 10.95 4.59
CA ASN A 160 11.60 11.63 4.16
C ASN A 160 12.03 11.17 2.77
N ALA A 161 12.85 12.00 2.12
CA ALA A 161 13.56 11.62 0.91
C ALA A 161 14.95 12.27 0.93
N TYR A 162 15.92 11.60 0.32
CA TYR A 162 17.27 12.10 0.15
C TYR A 162 17.89 11.52 -1.12
N GLN A 163 19.03 12.05 -1.50
CA GLN A 163 19.86 11.47 -2.55
C GLN A 163 21.15 10.94 -1.92
N GLU A 164 21.63 9.82 -2.42
CA GLU A 164 22.93 9.25 -2.07
C GLU A 164 23.66 8.78 -3.33
N HIS A 165 24.97 8.69 -3.24
CA HIS A 165 25.81 8.18 -4.33
C HIS A 165 25.96 6.65 -4.17
N ASP A 166 25.52 5.86 -5.17
CA ASP A 166 25.54 4.40 -5.11
C ASP A 166 26.88 3.76 -5.51
N GLY A 167 27.89 4.59 -5.78
CA GLY A 167 29.20 4.21 -6.31
C GLY A 167 29.39 4.62 -7.78
N ASN A 168 28.29 4.81 -8.54
CA ASN A 168 28.32 5.23 -9.94
C ASN A 168 27.58 6.55 -10.19
N ARG A 169 26.51 6.81 -9.45
CA ARG A 169 25.60 7.94 -9.68
C ARG A 169 24.82 8.31 -8.42
N ASN A 170 24.11 9.44 -8.47
CA ASN A 170 23.18 9.83 -7.41
C ASN A 170 21.82 9.15 -7.64
N VAL A 171 21.32 8.51 -6.61
CA VAL A 171 20.01 7.83 -6.58
C VAL A 171 19.12 8.45 -5.51
N PHE A 172 17.82 8.49 -5.76
CA PHE A 172 16.83 8.90 -4.75
C PHE A 172 16.54 7.74 -3.80
N LYS A 173 16.41 8.05 -2.52
CA LYS A 173 15.92 7.15 -1.46
C LYS A 173 14.73 7.79 -0.78
N PHE A 174 13.65 7.03 -0.69
CA PHE A 174 12.39 7.42 -0.07
C PHE A 174 12.16 6.60 1.19
N VAL A 175 12.00 7.28 2.32
CA VAL A 175 11.78 6.64 3.62
C VAL A 175 10.28 6.57 3.88
N LEU A 176 9.76 5.37 3.89
CA LEU A 176 8.36 5.05 4.13
C LEU A 176 8.23 4.39 5.50
N GLN A 177 7.38 4.94 6.37
CA GLN A 177 7.10 4.40 7.70
C GLN A 177 5.71 3.79 7.73
N LEU A 178 5.59 2.59 8.26
CA LEU A 178 4.32 1.86 8.35
C LEU A 178 3.26 2.73 9.06
N SER A 179 2.09 2.84 8.43
CA SER A 179 0.96 3.55 9.01
C SER A 179 0.24 2.66 10.03
N GLU A 180 0.00 3.17 11.22
CA GLU A 180 -0.76 2.44 12.25
C GLU A 180 -2.25 2.28 11.89
N LYS A 181 -2.75 3.01 10.89
CA LYS A 181 -4.14 2.95 10.40
C LYS A 181 -4.32 1.93 9.26
N THR A 182 -3.54 0.86 9.25
CA THR A 182 -3.65 -0.18 8.23
C THR A 182 -4.62 -1.24 8.70
N SER A 183 -5.87 -1.08 8.44
CA SER A 183 -6.99 -2.06 8.33
C SER A 183 -8.29 -1.38 8.72
N GLY A 184 -9.37 -1.62 7.99
CA GLY A 184 -10.71 -1.10 8.22
C GLY A 184 -11.28 -1.34 9.62
N ASP A 185 -10.71 -0.65 10.59
CA ASP A 185 -11.19 -0.67 11.96
C ASP A 185 -12.23 0.42 12.15
N LYS A 186 -13.48 -0.01 12.35
CA LYS A 186 -14.40 0.73 13.20
C LYS A 186 -13.63 1.20 14.42
N GLU A 187 -13.78 2.47 14.81
CA GLU A 187 -13.24 3.04 16.04
C GLU A 187 -13.47 2.11 17.23
N ILE A 188 -12.54 1.22 17.46
CA ILE A 188 -12.36 0.51 18.71
C ILE A 188 -11.15 1.19 19.33
N SER A 189 -11.32 1.71 20.55
CA SER A 189 -10.31 2.38 21.35
C SER A 189 -8.92 1.75 21.18
N PRO A 190 -7.82 2.55 21.19
CA PRO A 190 -6.48 2.03 21.03
C PRO A 190 -6.19 1.03 22.16
N ASP A 191 -6.24 -0.24 21.84
CA ASP A 191 -5.71 -1.28 22.68
C ASP A 191 -4.17 -1.23 22.53
N PRO A 192 -3.41 -0.84 23.56
CA PRO A 192 -1.96 -0.76 23.47
C PRO A 192 -1.30 -2.12 23.27
N GLU A 193 -2.06 -3.22 23.36
CA GLU A 193 -1.58 -4.59 23.16
C GLU A 193 -1.89 -5.15 21.76
N ARG A 194 -2.50 -4.38 20.86
CA ARG A 194 -2.70 -4.83 19.47
C ARG A 194 -1.36 -5.02 18.77
N PRO A 195 -1.11 -6.20 18.17
CA PRO A 195 0.09 -6.38 17.36
C PRO A 195 0.09 -5.33 16.24
N THR A 196 1.08 -4.45 16.24
CA THR A 196 1.34 -3.60 15.09
C THR A 196 1.65 -4.52 13.91
N ASP A 197 0.85 -4.44 12.84
CA ASP A 197 1.10 -5.16 11.60
C ASP A 197 2.52 -4.86 11.13
N ARG A 198 3.42 -5.84 11.24
CA ARG A 198 4.81 -5.71 10.81
C ARG A 198 4.98 -6.40 9.47
N VAL A 199 5.67 -5.72 8.58
CA VAL A 199 6.00 -6.34 7.30
C VAL A 199 6.95 -7.50 7.53
N ILE A 200 6.54 -8.69 7.12
CA ILE A 200 7.39 -9.88 7.13
C ILE A 200 8.51 -9.66 6.10
N PRO A 201 9.80 -9.91 6.43
CA PRO A 201 10.89 -9.77 5.49
C PRO A 201 10.72 -10.64 4.22
N SER A 202 11.20 -10.14 3.10
CA SER A 202 10.99 -10.76 1.78
C SER A 202 11.64 -12.13 1.64
N ASP A 203 12.77 -12.35 2.30
CA ASP A 203 13.47 -13.64 2.38
C ASP A 203 12.65 -14.65 3.18
N VAL A 204 12.13 -14.26 4.33
CA VAL A 204 11.21 -15.08 5.13
C VAL A 204 9.97 -15.45 4.31
N LYS A 205 9.32 -14.51 3.65
CA LYS A 205 8.17 -14.79 2.76
C LYS A 205 8.51 -15.82 1.68
N ARG A 206 9.68 -15.70 1.05
CA ARG A 206 10.10 -16.65 0.00
C ARG A 206 10.39 -18.04 0.54
N GLU A 207 10.99 -18.14 1.71
CA GLU A 207 11.26 -19.43 2.36
C GLU A 207 9.97 -20.11 2.82
N VAL A 208 9.07 -19.37 3.47
CA VAL A 208 7.74 -19.87 3.85
C VAL A 208 6.96 -20.34 2.63
N TRP A 209 6.95 -19.55 1.54
CA TRP A 209 6.29 -19.97 0.30
C TRP A 209 6.82 -21.30 -0.25
N LYS A 210 8.15 -21.49 -0.23
CA LYS A 210 8.78 -22.76 -0.66
C LYS A 210 8.45 -23.90 0.28
N ARG A 211 8.54 -23.69 1.60
CA ARG A 211 8.25 -24.70 2.63
C ARG A 211 6.80 -25.18 2.53
N ASP A 212 5.85 -24.26 2.41
CA ASP A 212 4.41 -24.56 2.44
C ASP A 212 3.88 -24.90 1.03
N GLY A 213 4.73 -24.82 0.00
CA GLY A 213 4.39 -25.19 -1.37
C GLY A 213 3.32 -24.31 -2.01
N GLY A 214 3.20 -23.03 -1.58
CA GLY A 214 2.17 -22.10 -2.06
C GLY A 214 0.74 -22.54 -1.70
N LYS A 215 0.55 -23.17 -0.53
CA LYS A 215 -0.73 -23.73 -0.09
C LYS A 215 -1.01 -23.38 1.37
N CYS A 216 -2.28 -23.27 1.73
CA CYS A 216 -2.69 -23.21 3.12
C CYS A 216 -2.23 -24.48 3.85
N VAL A 217 -1.46 -24.32 4.92
CA VAL A 217 -0.92 -25.46 5.69
C VAL A 217 -2.00 -26.30 6.36
N LEU A 218 -3.20 -25.76 6.59
CA LEU A 218 -4.32 -26.45 7.25
C LEU A 218 -5.23 -27.21 6.29
N CYS A 219 -5.49 -26.69 5.08
CA CYS A 219 -6.46 -27.30 4.17
C CYS A 219 -5.96 -27.51 2.73
N GLY A 220 -4.74 -27.08 2.41
CA GLY A 220 -4.14 -27.27 1.09
C GLY A 220 -4.69 -26.36 -0.02
N LYS A 221 -5.59 -25.40 0.27
CA LYS A 221 -6.06 -24.42 -0.72
C LYS A 221 -4.91 -23.55 -1.22
N THR A 222 -4.98 -23.16 -2.50
CA THR A 222 -3.95 -22.36 -3.20
C THR A 222 -4.41 -20.94 -3.54
N ASP A 223 -5.65 -20.60 -3.25
CA ASP A 223 -6.28 -19.31 -3.50
C ASP A 223 -6.48 -18.51 -2.21
N ASN A 224 -6.53 -17.19 -2.33
CA ASN A 224 -6.73 -16.25 -1.21
C ASN A 224 -5.78 -16.55 -0.04
N LEU A 225 -4.49 -16.67 -0.34
CA LEU A 225 -3.46 -16.97 0.65
C LEU A 225 -2.94 -15.70 1.31
N HIS A 226 -2.59 -15.85 2.59
CA HIS A 226 -1.98 -14.82 3.43
C HIS A 226 -0.77 -15.39 4.13
N PHE A 227 0.27 -14.57 4.31
CA PHE A 227 1.32 -14.84 5.30
C PHE A 227 0.81 -14.44 6.66
N ASP A 228 0.81 -15.37 7.58
CA ASP A 228 0.33 -15.20 8.95
C ASP A 228 1.38 -15.64 9.98
N HIS A 229 1.38 -14.99 11.16
CA HIS A 229 2.27 -15.36 12.26
C HIS A 229 1.67 -16.54 13.03
N ASP A 230 2.41 -17.63 13.22
CA ASP A 230 1.95 -18.75 14.04
C ASP A 230 1.78 -18.32 15.50
N LEU A 231 2.81 -17.79 16.11
CA LEU A 231 2.72 -17.09 17.39
C LEU A 231 2.54 -15.59 17.15
N PRO A 232 1.40 -14.99 17.57
CA PRO A 232 1.18 -13.56 17.45
C PRO A 232 2.30 -12.74 18.09
N TYR A 233 2.62 -11.59 17.48
CA TYR A 233 3.67 -10.71 17.98
C TYR A 233 3.44 -10.25 19.43
N SER A 234 2.18 -9.98 19.78
CA SER A 234 1.74 -9.64 21.15
C SER A 234 2.09 -10.70 22.20
N LEU A 235 2.29 -11.95 21.75
CA LEU A 235 2.69 -13.08 22.61
C LEU A 235 4.17 -13.44 22.46
N GLY A 236 5.00 -12.56 21.90
CA GLY A 236 6.44 -12.75 21.72
C GLY A 236 6.84 -13.39 20.38
N GLY A 237 5.91 -13.53 19.44
CA GLY A 237 6.22 -13.97 18.08
C GLY A 237 7.07 -12.95 17.34
N THR A 238 7.72 -13.37 16.26
CA THR A 238 8.59 -12.53 15.43
C THR A 238 8.31 -12.71 13.96
N SER A 239 8.46 -11.62 13.17
CA SER A 239 8.32 -11.64 11.72
C SER A 239 9.58 -12.15 11.00
N ILE A 240 10.72 -12.30 11.70
CA ILE A 240 12.02 -12.63 11.09
C ILE A 240 12.35 -14.12 11.12
N LEU A 241 11.59 -14.94 11.85
CA LEU A 241 11.79 -16.39 11.90
C LEU A 241 10.79 -17.08 10.96
N VAL A 242 11.32 -17.86 10.03
CA VAL A 242 10.54 -18.66 9.06
C VAL A 242 9.57 -19.61 9.78
N GLU A 243 9.99 -20.16 10.92
CA GLU A 243 9.21 -21.09 11.73
C GLU A 243 7.96 -20.44 12.32
N ASN A 244 7.99 -19.12 12.54
CA ASN A 244 6.85 -18.39 13.09
C ASN A 244 5.90 -17.83 12.03
N ILE A 245 6.17 -18.05 10.75
CA ILE A 245 5.32 -17.58 9.65
C ILE A 245 4.78 -18.79 8.88
N GLN A 246 3.52 -18.72 8.48
CA GLN A 246 2.86 -19.80 7.73
C GLN A 246 1.93 -19.23 6.64
N LEU A 247 1.59 -20.06 5.65
CA LEU A 247 0.57 -19.73 4.65
C LEU A 247 -0.80 -20.22 5.11
N LEU A 248 -1.74 -19.31 5.24
CA LEU A 248 -3.16 -19.62 5.49
C LEU A 248 -4.04 -19.08 4.37
N CYS A 249 -5.13 -19.79 4.05
CA CYS A 249 -6.19 -19.18 3.24
C CYS A 249 -6.99 -18.17 4.07
N ALA A 250 -7.70 -17.24 3.43
CA ALA A 250 -8.48 -16.20 4.10
C ALA A 250 -9.40 -16.74 5.21
N PHE A 251 -10.05 -17.90 4.97
CA PHE A 251 -10.90 -18.54 5.98
C PHE A 251 -10.14 -18.92 7.25
N HIS A 252 -8.99 -19.59 7.11
CA HIS A 252 -8.19 -20.02 8.25
C HIS A 252 -7.49 -18.85 8.93
N ASN A 253 -7.03 -17.86 8.16
CA ASN A 253 -6.44 -16.64 8.69
C ASN A 253 -7.44 -15.87 9.58
N LEU A 254 -8.66 -15.65 9.09
CA LEU A 254 -9.72 -15.00 9.86
C LEU A 254 -10.17 -15.83 11.08
N SER A 255 -10.25 -17.17 10.94
CA SER A 255 -10.68 -18.06 12.01
C SER A 255 -9.67 -18.17 13.14
N LYS A 256 -8.38 -18.04 12.83
CA LYS A 256 -7.29 -18.06 13.80
C LYS A 256 -7.31 -16.81 14.67
N SER A 257 -7.55 -15.62 14.09
CA SER A 257 -7.48 -14.34 14.80
C SER A 257 -6.18 -14.28 15.64
N ASN A 258 -6.27 -13.98 16.94
CA ASN A 258 -5.13 -13.93 17.85
C ASN A 258 -4.90 -15.26 18.63
N ARG A 259 -5.38 -16.40 18.13
CA ARG A 259 -5.17 -17.70 18.79
C ARG A 259 -3.91 -18.37 18.29
N ILE A 260 -3.18 -19.01 19.19
CA ILE A 260 -2.13 -20.00 18.87
C ILE A 260 -2.83 -21.27 18.38
N GLN A 261 -2.38 -21.85 17.29
CA GLN A 261 -2.84 -23.15 16.81
C GLN A 261 -1.85 -24.23 17.16
#